data_3ee6f296efeeacdeb49fb81041eb226e
#
_entry.id   3ee6f296efeeacdeb49fb81041eb226e
#
_cell.length_a   1.000
_cell.length_b   1.000
_cell.length_c   1.000
_cell.angle_alpha   90.00
_cell.angle_beta   90.00
_cell.angle_gamma   90.00
#
_symmetry.space_group_name_H-M   'P 1'
#
loop_
_entity.id
_entity.type
_entity.pdbx_description
1 polymer ?
#
loop_
_entity_poly.entity_id
_entity_poly.type
_entity_poly.pdbx_seq_one_letter_code
_entity_poly.pdbx_strand_id
1 'polypeptide(L)'
;MNKSRILILSIIGIIVISLGIYTWNHQSKKSGEDLTNYDYVVSFYSIHQNGKMNPQTKIIFVSNDQEKLEFSDKVNAAGRLFQEGNTFRAYSFGGNKSLLFESSSGYSTFSMSKGAFDSNIYTVNLALNGMNGRIEVITIDDGSTGEIRNTIQYTNPNHKVVTSPVIYAAIYHAVEIGTKLYFTGYDMVQDRYELYCLDEETNEVQFVDYWYHTSVEFEELLYVNGKVITVENPYHSRFMDEEEIPEIASLTSMDPDTLEATTISLEAKRIITAYTYGDYIRVVTEDNHLLEYTTDLELVSDKDLSGTDFAKLFTNTEYKLHGIRYLGNKAAAIVTPNTETTTELGTILEFDADTLTVQKSITIPLSENTGWKTDFVDLLIIEK
;
A
#
# COMPACT_ATOMS: atom_id res chain seq x y z
N MET A 1 -63.13 25.76 18.73
CA MET A 1 -62.41 25.14 17.59
C MET A 1 -62.61 23.65 17.65
N ASN A 2 -63.03 23.04 16.56
CA ASN A 2 -63.48 21.62 16.55
C ASN A 2 -62.27 20.68 16.71
N LYS A 3 -62.31 19.68 17.63
CA LYS A 3 -61.18 18.79 17.95
C LYS A 3 -60.59 18.13 16.68
N SER A 4 -61.44 17.86 15.69
CA SER A 4 -61.01 17.36 14.38
C SER A 4 -60.09 18.30 13.58
N ARG A 5 -60.32 19.65 13.68
CA ARG A 5 -59.48 20.63 13.00
C ARG A 5 -58.10 20.76 13.63
N ILE A 6 -58.01 20.57 14.96
CA ILE A 6 -56.71 20.60 15.68
C ILE A 6 -55.88 19.36 15.30
N LEU A 7 -56.52 18.20 15.20
CA LEU A 7 -55.86 16.95 14.81
C LEU A 7 -55.32 17.02 13.38
N ILE A 8 -56.08 17.56 12.44
CA ILE A 8 -55.66 17.71 11.03
C ILE A 8 -54.47 18.69 10.92
N LEU A 9 -54.51 19.80 11.64
CA LEU A 9 -53.41 20.78 11.62
C LEU A 9 -52.13 20.21 12.24
N SER A 10 -52.24 19.37 13.28
CA SER A 10 -51.08 18.69 13.90
C SER A 10 -50.45 17.69 12.95
N ILE A 11 -51.24 16.91 12.21
CA ILE A 11 -50.76 15.94 11.22
C ILE A 11 -50.04 16.63 10.08
N ILE A 12 -50.64 17.71 9.56
CA ILE A 12 -50.04 18.53 8.48
C ILE A 12 -48.70 19.13 8.98
N GLY A 13 -48.63 19.64 10.21
CA GLY A 13 -47.42 20.16 10.82
C GLY A 13 -46.32 19.13 10.91
N ILE A 14 -46.64 17.90 11.33
CA ILE A 14 -45.67 16.78 11.40
C ILE A 14 -45.18 16.40 10.01
N ILE A 15 -46.07 16.33 9.01
CA ILE A 15 -45.68 16.02 7.62
C ILE A 15 -44.76 17.09 7.04
N VAL A 16 -45.04 18.38 7.26
CA VAL A 16 -44.20 19.50 6.78
C VAL A 16 -42.84 19.47 7.47
N ILE A 17 -42.77 19.21 8.77
CA ILE A 17 -41.51 19.10 9.50
C ILE A 17 -40.72 17.87 9.02
N SER A 18 -41.37 16.73 8.82
CA SER A 18 -40.70 15.50 8.33
C SER A 18 -40.20 15.70 6.89
N LEU A 19 -40.96 16.35 6.01
CA LEU A 19 -40.51 16.71 4.67
C LEU A 19 -39.38 17.73 4.71
N GLY A 20 -39.44 18.71 5.61
CA GLY A 20 -38.37 19.70 5.81
C GLY A 20 -37.08 19.05 6.28
N ILE A 21 -37.14 18.11 7.23
CA ILE A 21 -35.98 17.35 7.69
C ILE A 21 -35.48 16.40 6.58
N TYR A 22 -36.37 15.78 5.83
CA TYR A 22 -35.99 14.92 4.71
C TYR A 22 -35.33 15.71 3.58
N THR A 23 -35.90 16.88 3.20
CA THR A 23 -35.28 17.75 2.19
C THR A 23 -33.99 18.38 2.69
N TRP A 24 -33.87 18.74 3.98
CA TRP A 24 -32.63 19.22 4.56
C TRP A 24 -31.57 18.13 4.54
N ASN A 25 -31.87 16.91 5.00
CA ASN A 25 -30.94 15.78 4.92
C ASN A 25 -30.59 15.38 3.48
N HIS A 26 -31.49 15.63 2.49
CA HIS A 26 -31.20 15.41 1.08
C HIS A 26 -30.53 16.60 0.39
N GLN A 27 -30.79 17.85 0.81
CA GLN A 27 -30.13 19.03 0.26
C GLN A 27 -28.75 19.30 0.92
N SER A 28 -28.47 18.71 2.07
CA SER A 28 -27.14 18.75 2.68
C SER A 28 -26.17 17.67 2.14
N LYS A 29 -26.55 16.89 1.15
CA LYS A 29 -25.58 16.30 0.23
C LYS A 29 -25.07 17.44 -0.67
N LYS A 30 -24.24 18.36 -0.12
CA LYS A 30 -23.24 19.07 -0.89
C LYS A 30 -22.59 18.00 -1.75
N SER A 31 -22.54 18.18 -3.05
CA SER A 31 -21.65 17.40 -3.90
C SER A 31 -20.29 17.48 -3.22
N GLY A 32 -19.81 16.35 -2.67
CA GLY A 32 -18.55 16.36 -1.95
C GLY A 32 -17.45 16.82 -2.90
N GLU A 33 -16.46 17.49 -2.38
CA GLU A 33 -15.28 17.87 -3.13
C GLU A 33 -14.58 16.61 -3.65
N ASP A 34 -13.92 16.75 -4.77
CA ASP A 34 -13.10 15.68 -5.34
C ASP A 34 -11.91 15.40 -4.40
N LEU A 35 -11.70 14.15 -4.05
CA LEU A 35 -10.63 13.73 -3.14
C LEU A 35 -9.24 13.88 -3.76
N THR A 36 -9.13 13.98 -5.08
CA THR A 36 -7.87 14.29 -5.77
C THR A 36 -7.38 15.73 -5.54
N ASN A 37 -8.19 16.58 -4.88
CA ASN A 37 -7.73 17.89 -4.40
C ASN A 37 -6.75 17.78 -3.21
N TYR A 38 -6.72 16.64 -2.53
CA TYR A 38 -5.73 16.35 -1.51
C TYR A 38 -4.45 15.81 -2.17
N ASP A 39 -3.36 15.74 -1.40
CA ASP A 39 -2.05 15.28 -1.89
C ASP A 39 -1.67 13.91 -1.32
N TYR A 40 -2.21 13.58 -0.15
CA TYR A 40 -1.93 12.32 0.55
C TYR A 40 -3.20 11.74 1.15
N VAL A 41 -3.23 10.41 1.25
CA VAL A 41 -4.15 9.71 2.14
C VAL A 41 -3.35 8.76 3.02
N VAL A 42 -3.70 8.75 4.31
CA VAL A 42 -3.05 7.93 5.34
C VAL A 42 -4.09 7.12 6.09
N SER A 43 -3.74 5.90 6.40
CA SER A 43 -4.56 5.03 7.25
C SER A 43 -3.87 4.69 8.56
N PHE A 44 -4.65 4.72 9.63
CA PHE A 44 -4.25 4.32 10.96
C PHE A 44 -5.27 3.34 11.53
N TYR A 45 -4.80 2.46 12.40
CA TYR A 45 -5.64 1.49 13.07
C TYR A 45 -5.38 1.43 14.56
N SER A 46 -6.43 1.26 15.36
CA SER A 46 -6.33 1.04 16.80
C SER A 46 -7.25 -0.11 17.23
N ILE A 47 -6.72 -1.04 18.01
CA ILE A 47 -7.47 -2.18 18.55
C ILE A 47 -8.03 -1.86 19.94
N HIS A 48 -7.30 -1.11 20.75
CA HIS A 48 -7.61 -0.88 22.13
C HIS A 48 -7.88 0.59 22.44
N GLN A 49 -9.00 0.84 23.09
CA GLN A 49 -9.34 2.13 23.68
C GLN A 49 -9.63 1.92 25.16
N ASN A 50 -8.88 2.61 26.05
CA ASN A 50 -9.08 2.55 27.51
C ASN A 50 -9.16 1.12 28.05
N GLY A 51 -8.31 0.20 27.56
CA GLY A 51 -8.26 -1.20 27.99
C GLY A 51 -9.41 -2.08 27.49
N LYS A 52 -10.27 -1.56 26.61
CA LYS A 52 -11.33 -2.34 25.95
C LYS A 52 -11.01 -2.53 24.47
N MET A 53 -11.31 -3.71 23.94
CA MET A 53 -11.27 -3.93 22.49
C MET A 53 -12.34 -3.06 21.83
N ASN A 54 -11.90 -2.08 21.06
CA ASN A 54 -12.74 -1.18 20.28
C ASN A 54 -11.98 -0.82 19.00
N PRO A 55 -11.98 -1.72 18.00
CA PRO A 55 -11.24 -1.50 16.79
C PRO A 55 -11.78 -0.26 16.07
N GLN A 56 -10.87 0.60 15.64
CA GLN A 56 -11.19 1.77 14.84
C GLN A 56 -10.13 1.97 13.76
N THR A 57 -10.59 2.30 12.58
CA THR A 57 -9.76 2.75 11.46
C THR A 57 -9.98 4.24 11.26
N LYS A 58 -8.90 4.98 11.07
CA LYS A 58 -8.91 6.37 10.65
C LYS A 58 -8.29 6.48 9.28
N ILE A 59 -9.00 7.12 8.37
CA ILE A 59 -8.52 7.48 7.03
C ILE A 59 -8.48 8.99 6.97
N ILE A 60 -7.33 9.55 6.67
CA ILE A 60 -7.09 10.99 6.69
C ILE A 60 -6.53 11.40 5.33
N PHE A 61 -7.30 12.23 4.61
CA PHE A 61 -6.84 12.92 3.42
C PHE A 61 -6.17 14.22 3.85
N VAL A 62 -5.01 14.52 3.31
CA VAL A 62 -4.18 15.66 3.71
C VAL A 62 -3.77 16.43 2.47
N SER A 63 -4.03 17.74 2.45
CA SER A 63 -3.54 18.63 1.39
C SER A 63 -2.18 19.23 1.76
N ASN A 64 -1.50 19.73 0.75
CA ASN A 64 -0.26 20.49 0.92
C ASN A 64 -0.44 21.76 1.76
N ASP A 65 -1.64 22.34 1.80
CA ASP A 65 -1.98 23.50 2.63
C ASP A 65 -2.37 23.11 4.07
N GLN A 66 -2.14 21.83 4.45
CA GLN A 66 -2.45 21.24 5.75
C GLN A 66 -3.96 21.13 6.04
N GLU A 67 -4.81 21.28 5.04
CA GLU A 67 -6.21 20.90 5.18
C GLU A 67 -6.33 19.40 5.36
N LYS A 68 -7.24 18.97 6.24
CA LYS A 68 -7.43 17.57 6.57
C LYS A 68 -8.89 17.20 6.52
N LEU A 69 -9.16 16.07 5.91
CA LEU A 69 -10.46 15.42 5.91
C LEU A 69 -10.33 14.07 6.58
N GLU A 70 -10.92 13.90 7.76
CA GLU A 70 -10.82 12.68 8.56
C GLU A 70 -12.12 11.88 8.49
N PHE A 71 -11.97 10.58 8.24
CA PHE A 71 -13.02 9.58 8.37
C PHE A 71 -12.63 8.57 9.44
N SER A 72 -13.59 8.19 10.28
CA SER A 72 -13.41 7.15 11.29
C SER A 72 -14.49 6.10 11.18
N ASP A 73 -14.13 4.84 11.24
CA ASP A 73 -15.06 3.72 11.24
C ASP A 73 -14.66 2.67 12.28
N LYS A 74 -15.67 1.95 12.81
CA LYS A 74 -15.49 0.81 13.72
C LYS A 74 -15.24 -0.50 12.99
N VAL A 75 -14.84 -0.44 11.73
CA VAL A 75 -14.52 -1.63 10.94
C VAL A 75 -13.20 -2.20 11.44
N ASN A 76 -13.14 -3.53 11.58
CA ASN A 76 -11.88 -4.25 11.70
C ASN A 76 -11.10 -4.04 10.43
N ALA A 77 -10.28 -2.99 10.40
CA ALA A 77 -9.65 -2.73 9.15
C ALA A 77 -8.35 -2.00 9.36
N ALA A 78 -7.34 -2.56 8.90
CA ALA A 78 -6.14 -1.87 8.58
C ALA A 78 -5.60 -2.54 7.34
N GLY A 79 -6.16 -2.21 6.21
CA GLY A 79 -5.73 -2.72 4.92
C GLY A 79 -4.99 -1.67 4.14
N ARG A 80 -4.45 -2.10 3.02
CA ARG A 80 -3.78 -1.22 2.06
C ARG A 80 -4.76 -0.19 1.53
N LEU A 81 -4.23 0.99 1.30
CA LEU A 81 -4.89 2.04 0.53
C LEU A 81 -4.67 1.81 -0.96
N PHE A 82 -5.67 2.13 -1.75
CA PHE A 82 -5.59 2.02 -3.19
C PHE A 82 -6.38 3.13 -3.85
N GLN A 83 -5.82 3.74 -4.89
CA GLN A 83 -6.49 4.75 -5.72
C GLN A 83 -6.80 4.17 -7.09
N GLU A 84 -8.06 4.35 -7.53
CA GLU A 84 -8.52 4.01 -8.87
C GLU A 84 -9.22 5.26 -9.46
N GLY A 85 -8.48 6.03 -10.24
CA GLY A 85 -8.92 7.35 -10.68
C GLY A 85 -9.25 8.26 -9.50
N ASN A 86 -10.48 8.77 -9.43
CA ASN A 86 -10.93 9.67 -8.36
C ASN A 86 -11.49 8.91 -7.14
N THR A 87 -11.45 7.59 -7.14
CA THR A 87 -11.95 6.79 -6.02
C THR A 87 -10.81 6.19 -5.21
N PHE A 88 -11.04 6.08 -3.89
CA PHE A 88 -10.07 5.52 -2.96
C PHE A 88 -10.69 4.34 -2.22
N ARG A 89 -9.91 3.31 -2.03
CA ARG A 89 -10.30 2.11 -1.28
C ARG A 89 -9.37 1.93 -0.09
N ALA A 90 -9.95 1.61 1.06
CA ALA A 90 -9.21 1.12 2.20
C ALA A 90 -9.69 -0.31 2.47
N TYR A 91 -8.83 -1.28 2.20
CA TYR A 91 -9.14 -2.71 2.38
C TYR A 91 -9.10 -3.09 3.84
N SER A 92 -10.00 -3.98 4.27
CA SER A 92 -10.02 -4.43 5.66
C SER A 92 -9.22 -5.72 5.85
N PHE A 93 -8.60 -5.83 7.01
CA PHE A 93 -7.94 -7.06 7.44
C PHE A 93 -8.96 -7.99 8.12
N GLY A 94 -9.13 -9.20 7.61
CA GLY A 94 -10.01 -10.21 8.20
C GLY A 94 -11.50 -9.85 8.19
N GLY A 95 -11.91 -8.87 7.38
CA GLY A 95 -13.24 -8.30 7.42
C GLY A 95 -13.98 -8.35 6.11
N ASN A 96 -15.32 -8.50 6.20
CA ASN A 96 -16.22 -8.50 5.06
C ASN A 96 -16.54 -7.10 4.53
N LYS A 97 -15.94 -6.03 5.11
CA LYS A 97 -16.32 -4.66 4.78
C LYS A 97 -15.08 -3.79 4.64
N SER A 98 -14.78 -3.43 3.42
CA SER A 98 -13.81 -2.41 3.07
C SER A 98 -14.48 -1.06 2.81
N LEU A 99 -13.72 0.03 2.87
CA LEU A 99 -14.25 1.38 2.72
C LEU A 99 -13.97 1.88 1.31
N LEU A 100 -14.98 2.51 0.68
CA LEU A 100 -14.89 3.15 -0.62
C LEU A 100 -15.23 4.63 -0.47
N PHE A 101 -14.32 5.48 -0.88
CA PHE A 101 -14.42 6.93 -0.87
C PHE A 101 -14.51 7.45 -2.30
N GLU A 102 -15.60 8.11 -2.64
CA GLU A 102 -15.85 8.68 -3.98
C GLU A 102 -15.84 10.22 -3.94
N SER A 103 -15.97 10.81 -2.76
CA SER A 103 -15.91 12.25 -2.55
C SER A 103 -15.72 12.57 -1.07
N SER A 104 -15.47 13.83 -0.74
CA SER A 104 -15.37 14.33 0.63
C SER A 104 -16.67 14.23 1.45
N SER A 105 -17.79 13.88 0.83
CA SER A 105 -19.10 13.78 1.51
C SER A 105 -19.26 12.57 2.42
N GLY A 106 -18.38 11.58 2.31
CA GLY A 106 -18.44 10.35 3.10
C GLY A 106 -17.86 9.14 2.39
N TYR A 107 -18.13 7.99 2.93
CA TYR A 107 -17.72 6.70 2.36
C TYR A 107 -18.89 5.73 2.33
N SER A 108 -18.80 4.77 1.43
CA SER A 108 -19.63 3.57 1.42
C SER A 108 -18.80 2.35 1.83
N THR A 109 -19.46 1.25 2.15
CA THR A 109 -18.78 -0.01 2.40
C THR A 109 -19.01 -0.97 1.24
N PHE A 110 -17.99 -1.72 0.88
CA PHE A 110 -18.10 -2.79 -0.11
C PHE A 110 -17.61 -4.12 0.45
N SER A 111 -18.11 -5.22 -0.07
CA SER A 111 -17.61 -6.54 0.25
C SER A 111 -16.48 -6.89 -0.70
N MET A 112 -15.36 -7.35 -0.14
CA MET A 112 -14.27 -7.87 -0.95
C MET A 112 -14.65 -9.20 -1.61
N SER A 113 -14.04 -9.50 -2.73
CA SER A 113 -14.11 -10.85 -3.30
C SER A 113 -13.43 -11.85 -2.35
N LYS A 114 -13.99 -13.04 -2.26
CA LYS A 114 -13.38 -14.15 -1.53
C LYS A 114 -12.28 -14.86 -2.33
N GLY A 115 -12.07 -14.45 -3.58
CA GLY A 115 -11.20 -15.20 -4.48
C GLY A 115 -11.67 -16.65 -4.62
N ALA A 116 -10.72 -17.60 -4.66
CA ALA A 116 -10.99 -19.03 -4.74
C ALA A 116 -11.20 -19.69 -3.36
N PHE A 117 -11.31 -18.92 -2.29
CA PHE A 117 -11.29 -19.43 -0.93
C PHE A 117 -12.68 -19.56 -0.29
N ASP A 118 -12.80 -20.58 0.54
CA ASP A 118 -14.01 -20.85 1.35
C ASP A 118 -13.87 -20.28 2.79
N SER A 119 -12.85 -19.45 3.03
CA SER A 119 -12.58 -18.83 4.34
C SER A 119 -13.36 -17.53 4.51
N ASN A 120 -13.63 -17.17 5.75
CA ASN A 120 -14.19 -15.86 6.12
C ASN A 120 -13.10 -14.86 6.57
N ILE A 121 -11.84 -15.28 6.60
CA ILE A 121 -10.69 -14.46 7.02
C ILE A 121 -9.77 -14.34 5.82
N TYR A 122 -9.85 -13.23 5.12
CA TYR A 122 -9.00 -12.90 3.99
C TYR A 122 -8.74 -11.40 3.96
N THR A 123 -7.65 -11.01 3.32
CA THR A 123 -7.27 -9.60 3.17
C THR A 123 -6.77 -9.35 1.75
N VAL A 124 -6.81 -8.11 1.30
CA VAL A 124 -6.09 -7.67 0.10
C VAL A 124 -4.75 -7.09 0.56
N ASN A 125 -3.68 -7.79 0.29
CA ASN A 125 -2.32 -7.36 0.66
C ASN A 125 -1.70 -6.41 -0.34
N LEU A 126 -2.09 -6.55 -1.61
CA LEU A 126 -1.58 -5.74 -2.70
C LEU A 126 -2.72 -5.45 -3.67
N ALA A 127 -2.83 -4.22 -4.12
CA ALA A 127 -3.70 -3.83 -5.21
C ALA A 127 -2.94 -2.87 -6.14
N LEU A 128 -3.13 -3.02 -7.44
CA LEU A 128 -2.52 -2.17 -8.45
C LEU A 128 -3.50 -1.90 -9.59
N ASN A 129 -3.27 -0.82 -10.31
CA ASN A 129 -3.97 -0.54 -11.56
C ASN A 129 -3.32 -1.34 -12.69
N GLY A 130 -4.06 -2.31 -13.21
CA GLY A 130 -3.65 -3.07 -14.36
C GLY A 130 -4.17 -2.48 -15.67
N MET A 131 -3.67 -2.96 -16.79
CA MET A 131 -4.02 -2.50 -18.14
C MET A 131 -5.53 -2.65 -18.42
N ASN A 132 -6.14 -3.71 -17.93
CA ASN A 132 -7.55 -4.02 -18.16
C ASN A 132 -8.44 -3.69 -16.95
N GLY A 133 -7.90 -3.14 -15.88
CA GLY A 133 -8.58 -2.82 -14.63
C GLY A 133 -7.79 -3.21 -13.40
N ARG A 134 -8.44 -3.20 -12.27
CA ARG A 134 -7.79 -3.45 -10.99
C ARG A 134 -7.32 -4.90 -10.85
N ILE A 135 -6.12 -5.06 -10.31
CA ILE A 135 -5.53 -6.33 -9.88
C ILE A 135 -5.49 -6.34 -8.35
N GLU A 136 -6.01 -7.39 -7.72
CA GLU A 136 -6.05 -7.55 -6.27
C GLU A 136 -5.40 -8.89 -5.87
N VAL A 137 -4.39 -8.84 -5.00
CA VAL A 137 -3.83 -10.04 -4.37
C VAL A 137 -4.59 -10.32 -3.08
N ILE A 138 -5.36 -11.39 -3.10
CA ILE A 138 -6.21 -11.82 -1.98
C ILE A 138 -5.47 -12.90 -1.21
N THR A 139 -5.15 -12.61 0.03
CA THR A 139 -4.39 -13.49 0.92
C THR A 139 -5.30 -14.11 1.97
N ILE A 140 -5.07 -15.38 2.24
CA ILE A 140 -5.58 -16.08 3.41
C ILE A 140 -4.40 -16.55 4.25
N ASP A 141 -4.43 -16.16 5.51
CA ASP A 141 -3.61 -16.75 6.55
C ASP A 141 -4.43 -17.86 7.24
N ASP A 142 -4.06 -19.10 6.96
CA ASP A 142 -4.62 -20.24 7.70
C ASP A 142 -3.81 -20.43 8.98
N GLY A 143 -4.16 -19.65 9.99
CA GLY A 143 -3.49 -19.70 11.30
C GLY A 143 -3.47 -21.09 11.96
N SER A 144 -4.19 -22.09 11.40
CA SER A 144 -4.18 -23.47 11.88
C SER A 144 -3.05 -24.30 11.28
N THR A 145 -2.65 -24.00 10.05
CA THR A 145 -1.58 -24.70 9.32
C THR A 145 -0.30 -23.89 9.23
N GLY A 146 -0.38 -22.58 9.45
CA GLY A 146 0.73 -21.64 9.22
C GLY A 146 1.02 -21.41 7.73
N GLU A 147 0.14 -21.88 6.84
CA GLU A 147 0.29 -21.68 5.39
C GLU A 147 -0.35 -20.37 4.96
N ILE A 148 0.41 -19.58 4.22
CA ILE A 148 -0.12 -18.42 3.50
C ILE A 148 -0.51 -18.85 2.09
N ARG A 149 -1.75 -18.54 1.72
CA ARG A 149 -2.28 -18.83 0.38
C ARG A 149 -2.81 -17.56 -0.24
N ASN A 150 -2.46 -17.34 -1.49
CA ASN A 150 -2.91 -16.20 -2.26
C ASN A 150 -3.67 -16.62 -3.50
N THR A 151 -4.60 -15.76 -3.93
CA THR A 151 -5.13 -15.75 -5.29
C THR A 151 -5.08 -14.32 -5.82
N ILE A 152 -4.88 -14.19 -7.11
CA ILE A 152 -4.86 -12.90 -7.79
C ILE A 152 -6.17 -12.77 -8.54
N GLN A 153 -6.95 -11.73 -8.22
CA GLN A 153 -8.15 -11.37 -8.98
C GLN A 153 -7.82 -10.21 -9.91
N TYR A 154 -8.12 -10.37 -11.19
CA TYR A 154 -7.80 -9.40 -12.22
C TYR A 154 -8.87 -9.38 -13.32
N THR A 155 -8.86 -8.35 -14.16
CA THR A 155 -9.68 -8.29 -15.37
C THR A 155 -8.83 -8.70 -16.54
N ASN A 156 -9.16 -9.82 -17.18
CA ASN A 156 -8.40 -10.32 -18.32
C ASN A 156 -8.64 -9.48 -19.60
N PRO A 157 -7.86 -9.70 -20.69
CA PRO A 157 -8.03 -8.98 -21.95
C PRO A 157 -9.42 -9.08 -22.60
N ASN A 158 -10.22 -10.07 -22.22
CA ASN A 158 -11.62 -10.21 -22.64
C ASN A 158 -12.62 -9.47 -21.71
N HIS A 159 -12.14 -8.57 -20.87
CA HIS A 159 -12.92 -7.79 -19.90
C HIS A 159 -13.73 -8.65 -18.91
N LYS A 160 -13.24 -9.82 -18.57
CA LYS A 160 -13.84 -10.70 -17.55
C LYS A 160 -12.99 -10.66 -16.29
N VAL A 161 -13.65 -10.57 -15.16
CA VAL A 161 -13.00 -10.76 -13.85
C VAL A 161 -12.67 -12.25 -13.70
N VAL A 162 -11.41 -12.55 -13.51
CA VAL A 162 -10.83 -13.89 -13.38
C VAL A 162 -10.09 -13.99 -12.06
N THR A 163 -10.01 -15.19 -11.51
CA THR A 163 -9.20 -15.50 -10.33
C THR A 163 -8.12 -16.51 -10.71
N SER A 164 -6.88 -16.25 -10.35
CA SER A 164 -5.74 -17.15 -10.58
C SER A 164 -5.89 -18.47 -9.82
N PRO A 165 -5.12 -19.51 -10.17
CA PRO A 165 -4.86 -20.64 -9.27
C PRO A 165 -4.35 -20.17 -7.90
N VAL A 166 -4.46 -21.05 -6.90
CA VAL A 166 -3.93 -20.80 -5.56
C VAL A 166 -2.40 -20.82 -5.60
N ILE A 167 -1.79 -19.79 -5.00
CA ILE A 167 -0.35 -19.61 -4.89
C ILE A 167 0.03 -19.76 -3.42
N TYR A 168 0.96 -20.68 -3.12
CA TYR A 168 1.41 -20.98 -1.76
C TYR A 168 2.66 -20.18 -1.39
N ALA A 169 2.57 -18.87 -1.53
CA ALA A 169 3.63 -17.94 -1.16
C ALA A 169 3.02 -16.60 -0.69
N ALA A 170 3.66 -15.92 0.23
CA ALA A 170 3.27 -14.55 0.59
C ALA A 170 3.74 -13.58 -0.50
N ILE A 171 2.81 -12.92 -1.18
CA ILE A 171 3.12 -11.99 -2.29
C ILE A 171 3.33 -10.58 -1.71
N TYR A 172 4.45 -9.94 -2.10
CA TYR A 172 4.83 -8.61 -1.59
C TYR A 172 4.85 -7.54 -2.67
N HIS A 173 5.35 -7.85 -3.87
CA HIS A 173 5.52 -6.90 -4.96
C HIS A 173 4.97 -7.50 -6.25
N ALA A 174 4.42 -6.66 -7.11
CA ALA A 174 3.95 -7.07 -8.42
C ALA A 174 4.05 -5.94 -9.44
N VAL A 175 4.35 -6.29 -10.68
CA VAL A 175 4.34 -5.38 -11.85
C VAL A 175 3.65 -6.07 -13.02
N GLU A 176 2.77 -5.35 -13.72
CA GLU A 176 2.10 -5.83 -14.92
C GLU A 176 2.85 -5.36 -16.18
N ILE A 177 3.06 -6.27 -17.13
CA ILE A 177 3.74 -6.02 -18.39
C ILE A 177 2.94 -6.68 -19.51
N GLY A 178 2.22 -5.88 -20.27
CA GLY A 178 1.30 -6.42 -21.28
C GLY A 178 0.22 -7.29 -20.59
N THR A 179 0.16 -8.57 -20.94
CA THR A 179 -0.77 -9.55 -20.36
C THR A 179 -0.12 -10.45 -19.31
N LYS A 180 1.04 -10.07 -18.81
CA LYS A 180 1.78 -10.82 -17.80
C LYS A 180 1.92 -10.01 -16.52
N LEU A 181 1.60 -10.64 -15.40
CA LEU A 181 1.85 -10.09 -14.07
C LEU A 181 3.04 -10.81 -13.44
N TYR A 182 4.16 -10.12 -13.29
CA TYR A 182 5.30 -10.59 -12.51
C TYR A 182 5.11 -10.22 -11.05
N PHE A 183 5.42 -11.14 -10.14
CA PHE A 183 5.29 -10.88 -8.71
C PHE A 183 6.30 -11.69 -7.90
N THR A 184 6.75 -11.10 -6.79
CA THR A 184 7.62 -11.77 -5.83
C THR A 184 6.80 -12.38 -4.72
N GLY A 185 7.22 -13.56 -4.27
CA GLY A 185 6.57 -14.26 -3.19
C GLY A 185 7.57 -14.97 -2.26
N TYR A 186 7.20 -15.10 -0.99
CA TYR A 186 7.95 -15.86 -0.01
C TYR A 186 7.27 -17.21 0.25
N ASP A 187 7.94 -18.31 -0.14
CA ASP A 187 7.52 -19.67 0.18
C ASP A 187 7.96 -20.02 1.61
N MET A 188 7.00 -20.06 2.53
CA MET A 188 7.26 -20.35 3.94
C MET A 188 7.70 -21.80 4.19
N VAL A 189 7.35 -22.72 3.29
CA VAL A 189 7.72 -24.14 3.43
C VAL A 189 9.17 -24.33 3.04
N GLN A 190 9.59 -23.73 1.95
CA GLN A 190 10.97 -23.78 1.45
C GLN A 190 11.86 -22.70 2.03
N ASP A 191 11.29 -21.73 2.76
CA ASP A 191 12.00 -20.63 3.41
C ASP A 191 12.86 -19.82 2.44
N ARG A 192 12.24 -19.42 1.30
CA ARG A 192 12.93 -18.68 0.25
C ARG A 192 11.99 -17.74 -0.48
N TYR A 193 12.57 -16.72 -1.08
CA TYR A 193 11.87 -15.80 -1.96
C TYR A 193 11.95 -16.27 -3.40
N GLU A 194 10.87 -16.10 -4.15
CA GLU A 194 10.72 -16.57 -5.52
C GLU A 194 10.07 -15.51 -6.39
N LEU A 195 10.39 -15.51 -7.69
CA LEU A 195 9.70 -14.73 -8.70
C LEU A 195 8.74 -15.62 -9.48
N TYR A 196 7.53 -15.13 -9.69
CA TYR A 196 6.48 -15.79 -10.45
C TYR A 196 5.99 -14.91 -11.60
N CYS A 197 5.38 -15.54 -12.58
CA CYS A 197 4.66 -14.89 -13.66
C CYS A 197 3.25 -15.49 -13.79
N LEU A 198 2.22 -14.66 -13.73
CA LEU A 198 0.86 -15.01 -14.11
C LEU A 198 0.61 -14.51 -15.54
N ASP A 199 0.29 -15.42 -16.44
CA ASP A 199 -0.21 -15.08 -17.77
C ASP A 199 -1.73 -14.85 -17.71
N GLU A 200 -2.19 -13.64 -17.98
CA GLU A 200 -3.59 -13.24 -17.86
C GLU A 200 -4.48 -13.79 -18.98
N GLU A 201 -3.90 -14.20 -20.11
CA GLU A 201 -4.64 -14.80 -21.21
C GLU A 201 -4.97 -16.27 -20.93
N THR A 202 -3.99 -17.01 -20.41
CA THR A 202 -4.13 -18.44 -20.12
C THR A 202 -4.55 -18.73 -18.70
N ASN A 203 -4.43 -17.78 -17.79
CA ASN A 203 -4.61 -17.92 -16.34
C ASN A 203 -3.66 -18.96 -15.72
N GLU A 204 -2.45 -19.06 -16.25
CA GLU A 204 -1.42 -19.96 -15.75
C GLU A 204 -0.41 -19.18 -14.92
N VAL A 205 -0.02 -19.73 -13.77
CA VAL A 205 1.04 -19.22 -12.92
C VAL A 205 2.28 -20.08 -13.14
N GLN A 206 3.38 -19.43 -13.49
CA GLN A 206 4.65 -20.07 -13.73
C GLN A 206 5.70 -19.53 -12.77
N PHE A 207 6.58 -20.40 -12.36
CA PHE A 207 7.79 -20.05 -11.63
C PHE A 207 8.86 -19.55 -12.59
N VAL A 208 9.56 -18.48 -12.25
CA VAL A 208 10.66 -17.94 -13.06
C VAL A 208 11.99 -18.46 -12.50
N ASP A 209 12.61 -19.41 -13.20
CA ASP A 209 13.75 -20.23 -12.74
C ASP A 209 15.03 -19.49 -12.31
N TYR A 210 15.17 -18.23 -12.61
CA TYR A 210 16.43 -17.52 -12.37
C TYR A 210 16.86 -17.40 -10.94
N TRP A 211 15.89 -17.20 -10.05
CA TRP A 211 16.14 -16.92 -8.64
C TRP A 211 16.17 -18.17 -7.78
N TYR A 212 16.17 -19.33 -8.41
CA TYR A 212 16.11 -20.63 -7.75
C TYR A 212 17.28 -20.91 -6.77
N HIS A 213 18.37 -20.20 -6.91
CA HIS A 213 19.60 -20.46 -6.15
C HIS A 213 20.04 -19.34 -5.23
N THR A 214 19.22 -18.30 -5.05
CA THR A 214 19.65 -17.12 -4.32
C THR A 214 19.01 -17.04 -2.95
N SER A 215 19.85 -16.91 -1.93
CA SER A 215 19.45 -16.49 -0.58
C SER A 215 19.21 -15.00 -0.55
N VAL A 216 18.13 -14.56 -1.21
CA VAL A 216 17.81 -13.14 -1.30
C VAL A 216 16.39 -12.87 -0.84
N GLU A 217 16.20 -11.73 -0.21
CA GLU A 217 14.91 -11.08 0.04
C GLU A 217 14.68 -10.01 -1.01
N PHE A 218 13.54 -10.03 -1.69
CA PHE A 218 13.19 -8.97 -2.63
C PHE A 218 12.73 -7.73 -1.87
N GLU A 219 13.50 -6.67 -1.95
CA GLU A 219 13.15 -5.37 -1.37
C GLU A 219 12.15 -4.63 -2.27
N GLU A 220 12.28 -4.80 -3.61
CA GLU A 220 11.41 -4.16 -4.58
C GLU A 220 11.39 -4.96 -5.90
N LEU A 221 10.30 -4.78 -6.67
CA LEU A 221 10.14 -5.26 -8.03
C LEU A 221 9.70 -4.10 -8.91
N LEU A 222 10.54 -3.73 -9.88
CA LEU A 222 10.34 -2.56 -10.72
C LEU A 222 10.20 -2.97 -12.19
N TYR A 223 9.50 -2.14 -12.96
CA TYR A 223 9.49 -2.22 -14.42
C TYR A 223 9.92 -0.90 -15.02
N VAL A 224 10.97 -0.92 -15.80
CA VAL A 224 11.52 0.28 -16.45
C VAL A 224 12.16 -0.09 -17.79
N ASN A 225 11.86 0.69 -18.84
CA ASN A 225 12.42 0.52 -20.19
C ASN A 225 12.36 -0.93 -20.74
N GLY A 226 11.23 -1.61 -20.53
CA GLY A 226 11.05 -2.96 -21.04
C GLY A 226 11.73 -4.07 -20.23
N LYS A 227 12.33 -3.76 -19.09
CA LYS A 227 12.98 -4.73 -18.21
C LYS A 227 12.28 -4.85 -16.87
N VAL A 228 12.26 -6.06 -16.34
CA VAL A 228 11.92 -6.36 -14.95
C VAL A 228 13.17 -6.25 -14.10
N ILE A 229 13.14 -5.46 -13.07
CA ILE A 229 14.27 -5.27 -12.17
C ILE A 229 13.88 -5.80 -10.80
N THR A 230 14.64 -6.75 -10.29
CA THR A 230 14.57 -7.14 -8.89
C THR A 230 15.67 -6.45 -8.10
N VAL A 231 15.29 -6.00 -6.93
CA VAL A 231 16.17 -5.35 -5.94
C VAL A 231 16.27 -6.30 -4.77
N GLU A 232 17.47 -6.74 -4.45
CA GLU A 232 17.69 -7.93 -3.65
C GLU A 232 18.62 -7.65 -2.47
N ASN A 233 18.14 -7.99 -1.27
CA ASN A 233 18.96 -8.00 -0.05
C ASN A 233 19.39 -9.43 0.31
N PRO A 234 20.54 -9.62 0.98
CA PRO A 234 20.92 -10.91 1.53
C PRO A 234 19.86 -11.45 2.50
N TYR A 235 19.50 -12.73 2.35
CA TYR A 235 18.54 -13.41 3.19
C TYR A 235 19.13 -14.71 3.77
N HIS A 236 18.96 -14.90 5.07
CA HIS A 236 19.41 -16.10 5.79
C HIS A 236 18.29 -17.13 5.88
N SER A 237 18.17 -17.97 4.86
CA SER A 237 17.27 -19.12 4.93
C SER A 237 17.74 -20.13 5.97
N ARG A 238 16.82 -20.67 6.76
CA ARG A 238 17.11 -21.74 7.76
C ARG A 238 17.56 -23.07 7.13
N PHE A 239 17.45 -23.21 5.83
CA PHE A 239 17.82 -24.44 5.09
C PHE A 239 19.12 -24.30 4.32
N MET A 240 19.80 -23.17 4.39
CA MET A 240 21.06 -22.93 3.67
C MET A 240 22.24 -22.86 4.63
N ASP A 241 23.39 -23.33 4.16
CA ASP A 241 24.63 -23.17 4.89
C ASP A 241 25.07 -21.71 4.85
N GLU A 242 25.60 -21.19 5.97
CA GLU A 242 26.01 -19.76 6.09
C GLU A 242 27.02 -19.33 5.01
N GLU A 243 27.80 -20.27 4.47
CA GLU A 243 28.81 -20.02 3.42
C GLU A 243 28.19 -19.73 2.03
N GLU A 244 26.89 -20.02 1.83
CA GLU A 244 26.19 -19.83 0.56
C GLU A 244 25.41 -18.51 0.50
N ILE A 245 25.39 -17.74 1.59
CA ILE A 245 24.64 -16.49 1.67
C ILE A 245 25.45 -15.35 1.12
N PRO A 246 24.93 -14.55 0.18
CA PRO A 246 25.58 -13.34 -0.26
C PRO A 246 25.80 -12.38 0.91
N GLU A 247 26.96 -11.76 0.99
CA GLU A 247 27.25 -10.75 2.02
C GLU A 247 26.77 -9.33 1.64
N ILE A 248 26.40 -9.14 0.37
CA ILE A 248 26.07 -7.84 -0.23
C ILE A 248 24.80 -7.93 -1.07
N ALA A 249 24.13 -6.80 -1.18
CA ALA A 249 22.92 -6.65 -1.97
C ALA A 249 23.21 -6.75 -3.49
N SER A 250 22.16 -7.04 -4.27
CA SER A 250 22.26 -7.17 -5.72
C SER A 250 21.09 -6.52 -6.45
N LEU A 251 21.32 -6.27 -7.73
CA LEU A 251 20.28 -5.92 -8.70
C LEU A 251 20.29 -6.94 -9.82
N THR A 252 19.11 -7.38 -10.24
CA THR A 252 18.96 -8.22 -11.42
C THR A 252 18.04 -7.55 -12.42
N SER A 253 18.49 -7.44 -13.66
CA SER A 253 17.71 -6.96 -14.81
C SER A 253 17.36 -8.13 -15.71
N MET A 254 16.08 -8.35 -15.95
CA MET A 254 15.55 -9.45 -16.75
C MET A 254 14.73 -8.92 -17.91
N ASP A 255 14.93 -9.51 -19.07
CA ASP A 255 14.05 -9.35 -20.21
C ASP A 255 12.80 -10.21 -20.06
N PRO A 256 11.58 -9.63 -20.03
CA PRO A 256 10.36 -10.39 -19.76
C PRO A 256 9.93 -11.34 -20.88
N ASP A 257 10.45 -11.16 -22.11
CA ASP A 257 10.10 -12.00 -23.26
C ASP A 257 11.03 -13.20 -23.40
N THR A 258 12.36 -12.99 -23.20
CA THR A 258 13.36 -14.04 -23.34
C THR A 258 13.72 -14.70 -22.02
N LEU A 259 13.40 -14.06 -20.89
CA LEU A 259 13.81 -14.41 -19.54
C LEU A 259 15.34 -14.36 -19.36
N GLU A 260 16.09 -13.77 -20.28
CA GLU A 260 17.52 -13.54 -20.09
C GLU A 260 17.73 -12.49 -19.02
N ALA A 261 18.61 -12.76 -18.06
CA ALA A 261 18.88 -11.90 -16.94
C ALA A 261 20.37 -11.61 -16.75
N THR A 262 20.63 -10.45 -16.19
CA THR A 262 21.96 -10.01 -15.77
C THR A 262 21.89 -9.55 -14.32
N THR A 263 22.81 -10.03 -13.49
CA THR A 263 22.88 -9.66 -12.07
C THR A 263 24.21 -8.95 -11.78
N ILE A 264 24.14 -7.87 -11.01
CA ILE A 264 25.31 -7.23 -10.43
C ILE A 264 25.22 -7.24 -8.90
N SER A 265 26.36 -7.40 -8.26
CA SER A 265 26.49 -7.18 -6.82
C SER A 265 26.78 -5.70 -6.55
N LEU A 266 26.14 -5.14 -5.54
CA LEU A 266 26.41 -3.77 -5.08
C LEU A 266 27.53 -3.77 -4.05
N GLU A 267 28.22 -2.63 -3.87
CA GLU A 267 29.21 -2.48 -2.79
C GLU A 267 28.57 -2.25 -1.41
N ALA A 268 27.25 -2.43 -1.30
CA ALA A 268 26.45 -2.23 -0.09
C ALA A 268 25.94 -3.57 0.46
N LYS A 269 25.89 -3.70 1.78
CA LYS A 269 25.35 -4.90 2.43
C LYS A 269 23.83 -4.96 2.33
N ARG A 270 23.16 -3.82 2.34
CA ARG A 270 21.71 -3.74 2.28
C ARG A 270 21.21 -2.51 1.52
N ILE A 271 20.11 -2.72 0.81
CA ILE A 271 19.30 -1.67 0.20
C ILE A 271 18.16 -1.32 1.16
N ILE A 272 17.91 -0.04 1.34
CA ILE A 272 16.83 0.47 2.18
C ILE A 272 15.55 0.69 1.37
N THR A 273 15.69 1.16 0.13
CA THR A 273 14.57 1.41 -0.78
C THR A 273 15.10 1.55 -2.20
N ALA A 274 14.25 1.24 -3.17
CA ALA A 274 14.53 1.46 -4.57
C ALA A 274 13.29 1.96 -5.32
N TYR A 275 13.51 2.67 -6.41
CA TYR A 275 12.43 3.23 -7.22
C TYR A 275 12.91 3.55 -8.64
N THR A 276 11.95 3.77 -9.52
CA THR A 276 12.23 4.27 -10.88
C THR A 276 12.23 5.79 -10.89
N TYR A 277 13.18 6.40 -11.59
CA TYR A 277 13.23 7.83 -11.83
C TYR A 277 13.54 8.10 -13.30
N GLY A 278 12.52 8.50 -14.05
CA GLY A 278 12.62 8.49 -15.51
C GLY A 278 12.95 7.09 -16.04
N ASP A 279 14.04 6.99 -16.79
CA ASP A 279 14.52 5.76 -17.39
C ASP A 279 15.56 5.02 -16.51
N TYR A 280 15.76 5.45 -15.30
CA TYR A 280 16.80 4.94 -14.39
C TYR A 280 16.21 4.20 -13.19
N ILE A 281 17.04 3.34 -12.63
CA ILE A 281 16.82 2.65 -11.37
C ILE A 281 17.60 3.40 -10.30
N ARG A 282 16.93 3.84 -9.25
CA ARG A 282 17.57 4.46 -8.09
C ARG A 282 17.47 3.56 -6.89
N VAL A 283 18.58 3.46 -6.20
CA VAL A 283 18.75 2.60 -5.02
C VAL A 283 19.36 3.41 -3.90
N VAL A 284 18.74 3.37 -2.73
CA VAL A 284 19.30 3.94 -1.50
C VAL A 284 19.84 2.81 -0.65
N THR A 285 21.11 2.91 -0.29
CA THR A 285 21.80 1.90 0.48
C THR A 285 21.88 2.25 1.98
N GLU A 286 22.15 1.27 2.83
CA GLU A 286 22.23 1.45 4.29
C GLU A 286 23.40 2.37 4.72
N ASP A 287 24.44 2.49 3.92
CA ASP A 287 25.58 3.39 4.11
C ASP A 287 25.34 4.80 3.56
N ASN A 288 24.09 5.12 3.24
CA ASN A 288 23.60 6.42 2.80
C ASN A 288 24.07 6.87 1.42
N HIS A 289 24.20 5.96 0.48
CA HIS A 289 24.42 6.29 -0.92
C HIS A 289 23.11 6.22 -1.71
N LEU A 290 22.91 7.18 -2.62
CA LEU A 290 21.92 7.12 -3.69
C LEU A 290 22.64 6.76 -4.97
N LEU A 291 22.49 5.52 -5.38
CA LEU A 291 23.03 4.97 -6.61
C LEU A 291 22.01 5.05 -7.73
N GLU A 292 22.43 5.43 -8.92
CA GLU A 292 21.58 5.48 -10.11
C GLU A 292 22.16 4.58 -11.19
N TYR A 293 21.32 3.67 -11.70
CA TYR A 293 21.69 2.68 -12.72
C TYR A 293 20.83 2.80 -13.97
N THR A 294 21.40 2.47 -15.13
CA THR A 294 20.62 2.14 -16.33
C THR A 294 19.89 0.80 -16.16
N THR A 295 19.00 0.46 -17.10
CA THR A 295 18.35 -0.87 -17.13
C THR A 295 19.31 -2.00 -17.52
N ASP A 296 20.46 -1.68 -18.10
CA ASP A 296 21.56 -2.64 -18.35
C ASP A 296 22.52 -2.73 -17.16
N LEU A 297 22.12 -2.16 -16.00
CA LEU A 297 22.84 -2.16 -14.72
C LEU A 297 24.20 -1.45 -14.75
N GLU A 298 24.37 -0.48 -15.64
CA GLU A 298 25.54 0.40 -15.62
C GLU A 298 25.33 1.53 -14.59
N LEU A 299 26.30 1.72 -13.68
CA LEU A 299 26.27 2.81 -12.71
C LEU A 299 26.45 4.16 -13.40
N VAL A 300 25.45 5.03 -13.28
CA VAL A 300 25.42 6.39 -13.85
C VAL A 300 25.90 7.42 -12.84
N SER A 301 25.46 7.31 -11.62
CA SER A 301 25.79 8.25 -10.55
C SER A 301 25.79 7.57 -9.18
N ASP A 302 26.67 8.09 -8.31
CA ASP A 302 26.75 7.73 -6.90
C ASP A 302 26.80 9.04 -6.09
N LYS A 303 25.80 9.23 -5.23
CA LYS A 303 25.65 10.44 -4.42
C LYS A 303 25.62 10.08 -2.94
N ASP A 304 26.56 10.62 -2.19
CA ASP A 304 26.56 10.53 -0.73
C ASP A 304 25.42 11.36 -0.13
N LEU A 305 24.54 10.70 0.62
CA LEU A 305 23.44 11.30 1.37
C LEU A 305 23.81 11.55 2.85
N SER A 306 25.00 11.21 3.28
CA SER A 306 25.42 11.35 4.69
C SER A 306 25.23 12.80 5.17
N GLY A 307 24.58 12.94 6.32
CA GLY A 307 24.27 14.24 6.89
C GLY A 307 23.02 14.93 6.35
N THR A 308 22.37 14.38 5.32
CA THR A 308 21.06 14.88 4.86
C THR A 308 19.95 14.54 5.86
N ASP A 309 18.82 15.25 5.77
CA ASP A 309 17.65 14.94 6.62
C ASP A 309 17.06 13.59 6.28
N PHE A 310 17.19 13.14 5.03
CA PHE A 310 16.77 11.80 4.60
C PHE A 310 17.56 10.70 5.33
N ALA A 311 18.89 10.79 5.35
CA ALA A 311 19.75 9.83 6.06
C ALA A 311 19.46 9.79 7.57
N LYS A 312 19.13 10.92 8.19
CA LYS A 312 18.77 10.98 9.61
C LYS A 312 17.51 10.21 9.95
N LEU A 313 16.59 9.96 9.00
CA LEU A 313 15.36 9.20 9.26
C LEU A 313 15.65 7.76 9.68
N PHE A 314 16.70 7.15 9.15
CA PHE A 314 17.05 5.76 9.44
C PHE A 314 17.80 5.57 10.75
N THR A 315 18.35 6.65 11.28
CA THR A 315 19.13 6.65 12.54
C THR A 315 18.38 7.28 13.71
N ASN A 316 17.20 7.85 13.48
CA ASN A 316 16.43 8.53 14.50
C ASN A 316 15.76 7.53 15.46
N THR A 317 15.98 7.70 16.76
CA THR A 317 15.39 6.86 17.81
C THR A 317 14.09 7.42 18.39
N GLU A 318 13.78 8.69 18.15
CA GLU A 318 12.55 9.34 18.65
C GLU A 318 11.34 9.04 17.79
N TYR A 319 11.56 8.72 16.51
CA TYR A 319 10.53 8.42 15.53
C TYR A 319 10.78 7.09 14.84
N LYS A 320 9.69 6.43 14.45
CA LYS A 320 9.72 5.25 13.60
C LYS A 320 9.33 5.65 12.18
N LEU A 321 10.21 5.36 11.23
CA LEU A 321 9.92 5.50 9.81
C LEU A 321 9.04 4.33 9.33
N HIS A 322 8.00 4.64 8.57
CA HIS A 322 7.12 3.65 7.96
C HIS A 322 7.14 3.82 6.44
N GLY A 323 7.98 3.09 5.79
CA GLY A 323 8.01 2.98 4.33
C GLY A 323 8.14 4.32 3.58
N ILE A 324 8.60 4.26 2.37
CA ILE A 324 8.68 5.41 1.48
C ILE A 324 7.85 5.08 0.25
N ARG A 325 7.08 6.05 -0.24
CA ARG A 325 6.29 5.95 -1.47
C ARG A 325 6.85 6.93 -2.49
N TYR A 326 6.86 6.52 -3.74
CA TYR A 326 7.33 7.32 -4.86
C TYR A 326 6.22 7.50 -5.88
N LEU A 327 6.10 8.72 -6.41
CA LEU A 327 5.18 9.05 -7.50
C LEU A 327 5.80 10.16 -8.36
N GLY A 328 6.28 9.82 -9.55
CA GLY A 328 6.97 10.75 -10.43
C GLY A 328 8.20 11.37 -9.74
N ASN A 329 8.23 12.70 -9.63
CA ASN A 329 9.33 13.45 -8.99
C ASN A 329 9.13 13.68 -7.48
N LYS A 330 8.12 13.06 -6.88
CA LYS A 330 7.83 13.16 -5.45
C LYS A 330 8.14 11.84 -4.75
N ALA A 331 8.66 11.95 -3.55
CA ALA A 331 8.69 10.86 -2.58
C ALA A 331 8.03 11.33 -1.29
N ALA A 332 7.36 10.44 -0.60
CA ALA A 332 6.79 10.73 0.71
C ALA A 332 7.00 9.57 1.67
N ALA A 333 7.28 9.91 2.91
CA ALA A 333 7.37 8.96 4.01
C ALA A 333 6.51 9.46 5.17
N ILE A 334 6.09 8.55 6.03
CA ILE A 334 5.49 8.91 7.31
C ILE A 334 6.40 8.48 8.44
N VAL A 335 6.60 9.37 9.40
CA VAL A 335 7.26 9.07 10.66
C VAL A 335 6.24 9.14 11.78
N THR A 336 6.27 8.18 12.70
CA THR A 336 5.41 8.18 13.89
C THR A 336 6.27 8.23 15.15
N PRO A 337 5.80 8.91 16.21
CA PRO A 337 6.54 8.95 17.47
C PRO A 337 6.72 7.54 18.07
N ASN A 338 7.91 7.27 18.62
CA ASN A 338 8.19 6.02 19.33
C ASN A 338 7.58 5.99 20.75
N THR A 339 7.04 7.11 21.23
CA THR A 339 6.49 7.25 22.58
C THR A 339 4.97 7.27 22.59
N GLU A 340 4.33 6.63 23.58
CA GLU A 340 2.86 6.54 23.69
C GLU A 340 2.20 7.86 24.14
N THR A 341 2.96 8.90 24.46
CA THR A 341 2.47 10.17 25.05
C THR A 341 2.52 11.33 24.06
N THR A 342 2.03 11.12 22.85
CA THR A 342 2.14 12.14 21.81
C THR A 342 0.81 12.84 21.52
N THR A 343 0.90 14.08 21.09
CA THR A 343 -0.21 14.89 20.60
C THR A 343 -0.42 14.72 19.09
N GLU A 344 0.37 13.85 18.44
CA GLU A 344 0.36 13.62 17.01
C GLU A 344 0.28 12.14 16.67
N LEU A 345 -0.40 11.81 15.58
CA LEU A 345 -0.46 10.48 14.98
C LEU A 345 0.81 10.18 14.18
N GLY A 346 1.37 11.18 13.55
CA GLY A 346 2.57 11.08 12.74
C GLY A 346 2.83 12.36 11.94
N THR A 347 3.92 12.35 11.21
CA THR A 347 4.31 13.44 10.32
C THR A 347 4.62 12.89 8.94
N ILE A 348 3.95 13.43 7.90
CA ILE A 348 4.29 13.14 6.51
C ILE A 348 5.47 14.04 6.14
N LEU A 349 6.51 13.43 5.60
CA LEU A 349 7.67 14.10 5.03
C LEU A 349 7.63 13.94 3.52
N GLU A 350 7.53 15.05 2.81
CA GLU A 350 7.64 15.09 1.34
C GLU A 350 9.09 15.36 0.96
N PHE A 351 9.60 14.58 0.02
CA PHE A 351 10.94 14.71 -0.52
C PHE A 351 10.86 14.96 -2.03
N ASP A 352 11.84 15.68 -2.51
CA ASP A 352 12.17 15.68 -3.92
C ASP A 352 12.81 14.34 -4.27
N ALA A 353 12.24 13.61 -5.24
CA ALA A 353 12.72 12.27 -5.57
C ALA A 353 14.07 12.26 -6.31
N ASP A 354 14.53 13.41 -6.82
CA ASP A 354 15.85 13.54 -7.44
C ASP A 354 16.97 13.70 -6.41
N THR A 355 16.73 14.52 -5.41
CA THR A 355 17.75 14.94 -4.44
C THR A 355 17.60 14.30 -3.07
N LEU A 356 16.45 13.69 -2.78
CA LEU A 356 16.01 13.20 -1.47
C LEU A 356 16.09 14.27 -0.36
N THR A 357 15.92 15.54 -0.75
CA THR A 357 15.82 16.64 0.21
C THR A 357 14.37 16.83 0.68
N VAL A 358 14.20 17.07 1.97
CA VAL A 358 12.89 17.36 2.55
C VAL A 358 12.37 18.67 1.99
N GLN A 359 11.25 18.61 1.29
CA GLN A 359 10.56 19.77 0.74
C GLN A 359 9.50 20.29 1.70
N LYS A 360 8.86 19.38 2.42
CA LYS A 360 7.75 19.70 3.30
C LYS A 360 7.59 18.71 4.44
N SER A 361 7.02 19.21 5.53
CA SER A 361 6.66 18.41 6.71
C SER A 361 5.24 18.76 7.11
N ILE A 362 4.36 17.75 7.21
CA ILE A 362 2.94 17.93 7.54
C ILE A 362 2.60 17.05 8.74
N THR A 363 2.40 17.67 9.91
CA THR A 363 2.04 16.95 11.13
C THR A 363 0.55 16.60 11.14
N ILE A 364 0.23 15.35 11.47
CA ILE A 364 -1.12 14.85 11.67
C ILE A 364 -1.38 14.81 13.17
N PRO A 365 -2.18 15.73 13.72
CA PRO A 365 -2.46 15.76 15.15
C PRO A 365 -3.35 14.60 15.55
N LEU A 366 -3.21 14.14 16.77
CA LEU A 366 -4.18 13.27 17.41
C LEU A 366 -5.43 14.09 17.75
N SER A 367 -6.55 13.78 17.09
CA SER A 367 -7.78 14.60 17.15
C SER A 367 -8.46 14.62 18.50
N GLU A 368 -8.16 13.68 19.42
CA GLU A 368 -8.64 13.65 20.80
C GLU A 368 -7.65 12.89 21.68
N ASN A 369 -7.61 13.25 22.96
CA ASN A 369 -6.77 12.60 23.97
C ASN A 369 -7.41 11.26 24.39
N THR A 370 -7.43 10.30 23.48
CA THR A 370 -8.23 9.07 23.60
C THR A 370 -7.50 7.93 24.32
N GLY A 371 -6.24 8.10 24.71
CA GLY A 371 -5.41 7.01 25.28
C GLY A 371 -5.26 5.83 24.33
N TRP A 372 -5.20 6.10 23.04
CA TRP A 372 -5.14 5.09 21.99
C TRP A 372 -3.70 4.76 21.63
N LYS A 373 -3.42 3.49 21.56
CA LYS A 373 -2.29 3.01 20.79
C LYS A 373 -2.76 2.87 19.34
N THR A 374 -2.30 3.78 18.50
CA THR A 374 -2.65 3.83 17.07
C THR A 374 -1.46 3.37 16.28
N ASP A 375 -1.64 2.34 15.48
CA ASP A 375 -0.61 1.87 14.57
C ASP A 375 -0.85 2.47 13.18
N PHE A 376 0.23 2.92 12.54
CA PHE A 376 0.21 3.28 11.13
C PHE A 376 -0.01 2.03 10.28
N VAL A 377 -0.76 2.17 9.20
CA VAL A 377 -1.06 1.08 8.28
C VAL A 377 -0.51 1.32 6.89
N ASP A 378 -0.90 2.44 6.27
CA ASP A 378 -0.47 2.75 4.91
C ASP A 378 -0.48 4.25 4.61
N LEU A 379 0.36 4.64 3.65
CA LEU A 379 0.44 5.97 3.06
C LEU A 379 0.34 5.85 1.54
N LEU A 380 -0.48 6.68 0.93
CA LEU A 380 -0.56 6.81 -0.52
C LEU A 380 -0.34 8.28 -0.91
N ILE A 381 0.49 8.53 -1.91
CA ILE A 381 0.56 9.81 -2.62
C ILE A 381 -0.56 9.81 -3.64
N ILE A 382 -1.41 10.85 -3.63
CA ILE A 382 -2.57 10.91 -4.50
C ILE A 382 -2.13 11.32 -5.91
N GLU A 383 -2.47 10.48 -6.87
CA GLU A 383 -2.30 10.74 -8.29
C GLU A 383 -3.41 11.69 -8.76
N LYS A 384 -3.04 12.79 -9.45
CA LYS A 384 -3.96 13.87 -9.90
C LYS A 384 -4.26 13.77 -11.37
#